data_ccbc945d98d88190ca8211f14ddd52a3
#
_entry.id   ccbc945d98d88190ca8211f14ddd52a3
#
_cell.length_a   1.000
_cell.length_b   1.000
_cell.length_c   1.000
_cell.angle_alpha   90.00
_cell.angle_beta   90.00
_cell.angle_gamma   90.00
#
_symmetry.space_group_name_H-M   'P 1'
#
loop_
_entity.id
_entity.type
_entity.pdbx_description
1 polymer ?
#
loop_
_entity_poly.entity_id
_entity_poly.type
_entity_poly.pdbx_seq_one_letter_code
_entity_poly.pdbx_strand_id
1 'polypeptide(L)'
;MTELQLNPFSNPLFEAVQMSRIFPDGKTFVDCRPKQSYEKILEAFHTENKKPGFDLKQFVLNHFDLPVPHSVHYRSDTTKPVAANIESLWDVLTRKPDKENGSLIPLPFPYVVPGGRFGEIYYWDSYFTMLGLKTSGRYDMIENMIGNFSYLIDQLGYIPNGNRTYFIGRSQPPFYAQMIKLLADKKG
;
A
#
# COMPACT_ATOMS: atom_id res chain seq x y z
N MET A 1 -3.87 3.71 -18.20
CA MET A 1 -2.69 4.20 -17.44
C MET A 1 -1.61 4.56 -18.45
N THR A 2 -1.02 5.74 -18.35
CA THR A 2 0.12 6.13 -19.19
C THR A 2 1.37 5.36 -18.74
N GLU A 3 2.39 5.23 -19.60
CA GLU A 3 3.66 4.56 -19.29
C GLU A 3 4.36 5.16 -18.06
N LEU A 4 4.20 6.48 -17.83
CA LEU A 4 4.65 7.18 -16.63
C LEU A 4 3.87 6.76 -15.35
N GLN A 5 2.59 6.42 -15.46
CA GLN A 5 1.80 5.90 -14.34
C GLN A 5 2.18 4.45 -14.00
N LEU A 6 2.63 3.67 -15.00
CA LEU A 6 3.10 2.29 -14.82
C LEU A 6 4.52 2.20 -14.26
N ASN A 7 5.38 3.18 -14.55
CA ASN A 7 6.76 3.19 -14.06
C ASN A 7 7.25 4.59 -13.65
N PRO A 8 6.68 5.16 -12.57
CA PRO A 8 7.12 6.48 -12.05
C PRO A 8 8.55 6.45 -11.46
N PHE A 9 9.22 5.30 -11.48
CA PHE A 9 10.50 5.06 -10.81
C PHE A 9 11.71 5.06 -11.76
N SER A 10 11.51 5.35 -13.04
CA SER A 10 12.60 5.48 -14.03
C SER A 10 12.71 6.93 -14.51
N ASN A 11 12.90 7.86 -13.56
CA ASN A 11 13.04 9.28 -13.87
C ASN A 11 14.09 9.96 -12.98
N PRO A 12 14.66 11.12 -13.42
CA PRO A 12 15.73 11.80 -12.71
C PRO A 12 15.36 12.25 -11.28
N LEU A 13 14.10 12.59 -11.02
CA LEU A 13 13.65 12.97 -9.67
C LEU A 13 13.69 11.77 -8.72
N PHE A 14 13.19 10.61 -9.17
CA PHE A 14 13.23 9.38 -8.37
C PHE A 14 14.67 9.00 -8.02
N GLU A 15 15.55 9.00 -9.03
CA GLU A 15 16.98 8.70 -8.81
C GLU A 15 17.62 9.69 -7.83
N ALA A 16 17.39 11.00 -8.00
CA ALA A 16 17.91 12.02 -7.11
C ALA A 16 17.45 11.80 -5.66
N VAL A 17 16.16 11.51 -5.43
CA VAL A 17 15.61 11.30 -4.09
C VAL A 17 16.19 10.05 -3.43
N GLN A 18 16.25 8.93 -4.16
CA GLN A 18 16.73 7.65 -3.62
C GLN A 18 18.23 7.70 -3.32
N MET A 19 19.04 8.28 -4.19
CA MET A 19 20.49 8.36 -4.01
C MET A 19 20.90 9.36 -2.93
N SER A 20 20.16 10.47 -2.77
CA SER A 20 20.43 11.48 -1.74
C SER A 20 20.01 11.08 -0.33
N ARG A 21 19.24 9.98 -0.17
CA ARG A 21 18.76 9.46 1.11
C ARG A 21 18.10 10.53 1.99
N ILE A 22 17.31 11.41 1.38
CA ILE A 22 16.59 12.49 2.11
C ILE A 22 15.48 11.95 3.01
N PHE A 23 15.08 10.69 2.82
CA PHE A 23 14.18 9.93 3.69
C PHE A 23 14.92 8.78 4.38
N PRO A 24 14.42 8.30 5.54
CA PRO A 24 15.07 7.24 6.31
C PRO A 24 15.03 5.87 5.62
N ASP A 25 14.17 5.71 4.61
CA ASP A 25 14.00 4.47 3.85
C ASP A 25 13.63 4.74 2.39
N GLY A 26 13.75 3.71 1.54
CA GLY A 26 13.42 3.80 0.11
C GLY A 26 11.91 3.73 -0.19
N LYS A 27 11.05 3.42 0.81
CA LYS A 27 9.61 3.26 0.61
C LYS A 27 8.85 4.59 0.74
N THR A 28 9.30 5.48 1.61
CA THR A 28 8.60 6.75 1.90
C THR A 28 8.28 7.53 0.63
N PHE A 29 9.27 7.74 -0.26
CA PHE A 29 9.03 8.53 -1.47
C PHE A 29 8.10 7.85 -2.47
N VAL A 30 8.23 6.55 -2.67
CA VAL A 30 7.39 5.82 -3.64
C VAL A 30 5.92 5.71 -3.22
N ASP A 31 5.65 5.94 -1.95
CA ASP A 31 4.30 5.99 -1.38
C ASP A 31 3.71 7.40 -1.32
N CYS A 32 4.51 8.44 -1.63
CA CYS A 32 4.04 9.81 -1.66
C CYS A 32 2.96 10.00 -2.73
N ARG A 33 1.99 10.85 -2.42
CA ARG A 33 0.96 11.25 -3.36
C ARG A 33 1.38 12.54 -4.06
N PRO A 34 1.44 12.58 -5.40
CA PRO A 34 1.72 13.81 -6.12
C PRO A 34 0.56 14.81 -5.95
N LYS A 35 0.86 16.08 -5.72
CA LYS A 35 -0.11 17.18 -5.59
C LYS A 35 -0.57 17.71 -6.96
N GLN A 36 0.11 17.32 -8.02
CA GLN A 36 -0.19 17.66 -9.41
C GLN A 36 0.32 16.55 -10.33
N SER A 37 0.14 16.67 -11.66
CA SER A 37 0.59 15.64 -12.59
C SER A 37 2.10 15.44 -12.52
N TYR A 38 2.57 14.20 -12.73
CA TYR A 38 3.99 13.88 -12.69
C TYR A 38 4.79 14.67 -13.73
N GLU A 39 4.21 14.90 -14.92
CA GLU A 39 4.84 15.68 -15.98
C GLU A 39 5.21 17.09 -15.49
N LYS A 40 4.25 17.79 -14.85
CA LYS A 40 4.50 19.12 -14.30
C LYS A 40 5.54 19.13 -13.19
N ILE A 41 5.54 18.09 -12.36
CA ILE A 41 6.54 17.95 -11.28
C ILE A 41 7.94 17.74 -11.88
N LEU A 42 8.05 16.89 -12.90
CA LEU A 42 9.33 16.62 -13.59
C LEU A 42 9.85 17.85 -14.34
N GLU A 43 8.98 18.62 -14.99
CA GLU A 43 9.35 19.90 -15.62
C GLU A 43 9.86 20.92 -14.60
N ALA A 44 9.16 21.04 -13.45
CA ALA A 44 9.58 21.89 -12.36
C ALA A 44 10.94 21.43 -11.81
N PHE A 45 11.11 20.13 -11.55
CA PHE A 45 12.38 19.57 -11.09
C PHE A 45 13.52 19.85 -12.06
N HIS A 46 13.31 19.63 -13.37
CA HIS A 46 14.32 19.88 -14.38
C HIS A 46 14.79 21.35 -14.43
N THR A 47 13.90 22.27 -14.09
CA THR A 47 14.18 23.70 -14.06
C THR A 47 14.84 24.14 -12.75
N GLU A 48 14.34 23.62 -11.62
CA GLU A 48 14.72 24.08 -10.30
C GLU A 48 16.01 23.44 -9.79
N ASN A 49 16.29 22.17 -10.13
CA ASN A 49 17.48 21.46 -9.67
C ASN A 49 18.81 22.07 -10.14
N LYS A 50 18.76 22.98 -11.13
CA LYS A 50 19.94 23.71 -11.66
C LYS A 50 20.20 25.04 -10.94
N LYS A 51 19.27 25.48 -10.08
CA LYS A 51 19.40 26.77 -9.38
C LYS A 51 20.34 26.65 -8.19
N PRO A 52 21.17 27.68 -7.92
CA PRO A 52 21.95 27.73 -6.70
C PRO A 52 21.06 27.63 -5.45
N GLY A 53 21.47 26.80 -4.48
CA GLY A 53 20.70 26.62 -3.24
C GLY A 53 19.46 25.73 -3.36
N PHE A 54 19.32 24.96 -4.44
CA PHE A 54 18.21 24.01 -4.57
C PHE A 54 18.21 23.00 -3.43
N ASP A 55 17.07 22.88 -2.73
CA ASP A 55 16.82 21.90 -1.67
C ASP A 55 15.86 20.82 -2.17
N LEU A 56 16.40 19.63 -2.43
CA LEU A 56 15.64 18.48 -2.93
C LEU A 56 14.54 18.03 -1.97
N LYS A 57 14.80 18.06 -0.65
CA LYS A 57 13.82 17.65 0.34
C LYS A 57 12.64 18.63 0.37
N GLN A 58 12.93 19.93 0.36
CA GLN A 58 11.88 20.95 0.30
C GLN A 58 11.10 20.88 -1.00
N PHE A 59 11.75 20.62 -2.13
CA PHE A 59 11.10 20.39 -3.40
C PHE A 59 10.08 19.24 -3.30
N VAL A 60 10.49 18.09 -2.74
CA VAL A 60 9.59 16.94 -2.57
C VAL A 60 8.41 17.30 -1.66
N LEU A 61 8.63 17.97 -0.54
CA LEU A 61 7.55 18.39 0.37
C LEU A 61 6.57 19.38 -0.27
N ASN A 62 7.03 20.21 -1.19
CA ASN A 62 6.18 21.15 -1.92
C ASN A 62 5.28 20.45 -2.95
N HIS A 63 5.77 19.40 -3.59
CA HIS A 63 5.12 18.74 -4.71
C HIS A 63 4.42 17.42 -4.37
N PHE A 64 4.65 16.85 -3.19
CA PHE A 64 4.07 15.59 -2.76
C PHE A 64 3.53 15.67 -1.33
N ASP A 65 2.45 14.94 -1.08
CA ASP A 65 1.99 14.61 0.27
C ASP A 65 2.72 13.35 0.74
N LEU A 66 3.30 13.40 1.94
CA LEU A 66 3.95 12.23 2.55
C LEU A 66 2.90 11.19 2.98
N PRO A 67 3.25 9.89 2.94
CA PRO A 67 2.38 8.86 3.46
C PRO A 67 2.22 9.00 4.98
N VAL A 68 0.98 8.94 5.45
CA VAL A 68 0.66 8.94 6.89
C VAL A 68 0.24 7.54 7.30
N PRO A 69 0.96 6.87 8.23
CA PRO A 69 0.56 5.58 8.74
C PRO A 69 -0.80 5.65 9.43
N HIS A 70 -1.75 4.79 9.04
CA HIS A 70 -3.09 4.79 9.60
C HIS A 70 -3.14 4.39 11.08
N SER A 71 -2.15 3.62 11.55
CA SER A 71 -2.02 3.18 12.93
C SER A 71 -1.26 4.17 13.83
N VAL A 72 -0.90 5.37 13.33
CA VAL A 72 -0.06 6.34 14.06
C VAL A 72 -0.66 6.76 15.41
N HIS A 73 -1.97 6.79 15.52
CA HIS A 73 -2.69 7.18 16.75
C HIS A 73 -3.09 5.98 17.63
N TYR A 74 -2.89 4.74 17.16
CA TYR A 74 -3.25 3.57 17.95
C TYR A 74 -2.24 3.34 19.08
N ARG A 75 -2.77 3.05 20.25
CA ARG A 75 -2.01 2.60 21.42
C ARG A 75 -2.72 1.38 22.01
N SER A 76 -1.98 0.30 22.24
CA SER A 76 -2.51 -0.87 22.94
C SER A 76 -2.86 -0.49 24.38
N ASP A 77 -4.02 -0.92 24.82
CA ASP A 77 -4.44 -0.78 26.20
C ASP A 77 -3.89 -1.95 27.02
N THR A 78 -2.82 -1.70 27.79
CA THR A 78 -2.13 -2.72 28.57
C THR A 78 -2.97 -3.28 29.74
N THR A 79 -4.11 -2.65 30.05
CA THR A 79 -5.05 -3.15 31.07
C THR A 79 -6.02 -4.19 30.52
N LYS A 80 -6.13 -4.31 29.18
CA LYS A 80 -7.00 -5.26 28.49
C LYS A 80 -6.27 -6.55 28.11
N PRO A 81 -6.99 -7.67 27.99
CA PRO A 81 -6.46 -8.90 27.41
C PRO A 81 -5.93 -8.66 25.98
N VAL A 82 -4.92 -9.43 25.57
CA VAL A 82 -4.34 -9.35 24.23
C VAL A 82 -5.41 -9.48 23.14
N ALA A 83 -6.35 -10.42 23.30
CA ALA A 83 -7.44 -10.63 22.33
C ALA A 83 -8.28 -9.36 22.13
N ALA A 84 -8.60 -8.60 23.18
CA ALA A 84 -9.37 -7.37 23.07
C ALA A 84 -8.59 -6.25 22.34
N ASN A 85 -7.27 -6.20 22.51
CA ASN A 85 -6.42 -5.30 21.75
C ASN A 85 -6.37 -5.70 20.26
N ILE A 86 -6.30 -7.00 19.95
CA ILE A 86 -6.34 -7.51 18.56
C ILE A 86 -7.67 -7.14 17.91
N GLU A 87 -8.81 -7.32 18.59
CA GLU A 87 -10.12 -6.95 18.05
C GLU A 87 -10.20 -5.47 17.67
N SER A 88 -9.67 -4.58 18.52
CA SER A 88 -9.63 -3.15 18.20
C SER A 88 -8.65 -2.81 17.05
N LEU A 89 -7.61 -3.60 16.86
CA LEU A 89 -6.66 -3.42 15.77
C LEU A 89 -7.26 -3.72 14.40
N TRP A 90 -8.18 -4.69 14.27
CA TRP A 90 -8.82 -4.99 12.99
C TRP A 90 -9.46 -3.75 12.36
N ASP A 91 -10.15 -2.94 13.16
CA ASP A 91 -10.81 -1.73 12.65
C ASP A 91 -9.78 -0.64 12.28
N VAL A 92 -8.71 -0.48 13.06
CA VAL A 92 -7.62 0.45 12.77
C VAL A 92 -6.88 0.09 11.48
N LEU A 93 -6.67 -1.21 11.24
CA LEU A 93 -5.93 -1.72 10.07
C LEU A 93 -6.82 -1.92 8.84
N THR A 94 -8.13 -1.81 8.98
CA THR A 94 -9.07 -1.92 7.86
C THR A 94 -9.00 -0.69 6.97
N ARG A 95 -8.93 -0.92 5.65
CA ARG A 95 -9.06 0.10 4.60
C ARG A 95 -10.41 -0.02 3.94
N LYS A 96 -10.98 1.12 3.59
CA LYS A 96 -12.16 1.19 2.70
C LYS A 96 -11.70 0.95 1.26
N PRO A 97 -12.65 0.67 0.33
CA PRO A 97 -12.34 0.62 -1.09
C PRO A 97 -11.53 1.83 -1.52
N ASP A 98 -10.48 1.59 -2.30
CA ASP A 98 -9.54 2.65 -2.67
C ASP A 98 -10.05 3.46 -3.86
N LYS A 99 -9.61 4.72 -3.91
CA LYS A 99 -9.55 5.52 -5.12
C LYS A 99 -8.10 5.55 -5.61
N GLU A 100 -7.92 5.80 -6.90
CA GLU A 100 -6.59 5.98 -7.49
C GLU A 100 -5.80 7.05 -6.70
N ASN A 101 -4.59 6.70 -6.26
CA ASN A 101 -3.79 7.56 -5.41
C ASN A 101 -2.28 7.23 -5.51
N GLY A 102 -1.55 8.02 -6.28
CA GLY A 102 -0.10 7.84 -6.47
C GLY A 102 0.23 6.46 -7.03
N SER A 103 1.05 5.68 -6.31
CA SER A 103 1.41 4.32 -6.69
C SER A 103 0.39 3.25 -6.28
N LEU A 104 -0.67 3.61 -5.54
CA LEU A 104 -1.66 2.65 -5.06
C LEU A 104 -2.57 2.18 -6.21
N ILE A 105 -2.68 0.88 -6.39
CA ILE A 105 -3.65 0.24 -7.30
C ILE A 105 -4.97 0.13 -6.55
N PRO A 106 -6.06 0.78 -7.03
CA PRO A 106 -7.35 0.78 -6.35
C PRO A 106 -7.93 -0.63 -6.21
N LEU A 107 -8.52 -0.90 -5.05
CA LEU A 107 -9.21 -2.14 -4.77
C LEU A 107 -10.70 -1.88 -4.48
N PRO A 108 -11.61 -2.73 -5.02
CA PRO A 108 -13.06 -2.48 -4.94
C PRO A 108 -13.70 -2.81 -3.58
N PHE A 109 -13.04 -3.63 -2.74
CA PHE A 109 -13.59 -4.05 -1.45
C PHE A 109 -12.73 -3.60 -0.28
N PRO A 110 -13.28 -3.53 0.95
CA PRO A 110 -12.49 -3.32 2.15
C PRO A 110 -11.43 -4.42 2.35
N TYR A 111 -10.32 -4.07 2.99
CA TYR A 111 -9.23 -5.01 3.27
C TYR A 111 -8.43 -4.60 4.50
N VAL A 112 -7.70 -5.54 5.08
CA VAL A 112 -6.81 -5.31 6.22
C VAL A 112 -5.37 -5.20 5.72
N VAL A 113 -4.64 -4.22 6.26
CA VAL A 113 -3.21 -4.02 5.97
C VAL A 113 -2.35 -4.45 7.15
N PRO A 114 -1.04 -4.75 6.94
CA PRO A 114 -0.13 -5.11 8.04
C PRO A 114 0.07 -3.99 9.07
N GLY A 115 -0.09 -2.74 8.68
CA GLY A 115 0.06 -1.57 9.55
C GLY A 115 1.44 -0.93 9.52
N GLY A 116 1.64 0.08 10.37
CA GLY A 116 2.84 0.90 10.35
C GLY A 116 3.01 1.58 8.99
N ARG A 117 4.18 1.43 8.37
CA ARG A 117 4.48 1.95 7.04
C ARG A 117 3.89 1.11 5.88
N PHE A 118 3.27 -0.03 6.17
CA PHE A 118 2.67 -0.94 5.18
C PHE A 118 1.18 -0.67 5.09
N GLY A 119 0.81 0.32 4.27
CA GLY A 119 -0.57 0.80 4.11
C GLY A 119 -1.33 0.17 2.94
N GLU A 120 -0.76 -0.83 2.27
CA GLU A 120 -1.30 -1.59 1.17
C GLU A 120 -1.59 -3.05 1.55
N ILE A 121 -2.38 -3.77 0.75
CA ILE A 121 -2.54 -5.22 0.90
C ILE A 121 -1.26 -5.93 0.40
N TYR A 122 -0.83 -6.97 1.11
CA TYR A 122 0.27 -7.86 0.69
C TYR A 122 -0.25 -9.27 0.45
N TYR A 123 0.25 -9.95 -0.60
CA TYR A 123 -0.32 -11.19 -1.06
C TYR A 123 -0.30 -12.30 0.01
N TRP A 124 0.86 -12.88 0.30
CA TRP A 124 0.92 -14.02 1.21
C TRP A 124 0.67 -13.65 2.66
N ASP A 125 1.05 -12.42 3.08
CA ASP A 125 0.76 -11.88 4.42
C ASP A 125 -0.73 -11.89 4.72
N SER A 126 -1.57 -11.65 3.70
CA SER A 126 -3.02 -11.67 3.82
C SER A 126 -3.57 -13.03 4.23
N TYR A 127 -2.94 -14.15 3.85
CA TYR A 127 -3.36 -15.46 4.32
C TYR A 127 -3.25 -15.57 5.84
N PHE A 128 -2.13 -15.15 6.41
CA PHE A 128 -1.92 -15.18 7.86
C PHE A 128 -2.85 -14.20 8.58
N THR A 129 -3.10 -13.04 7.98
CA THR A 129 -4.12 -12.08 8.45
C THR A 129 -5.51 -12.75 8.46
N MET A 130 -5.88 -13.48 7.41
CA MET A 130 -7.16 -14.19 7.33
C MET A 130 -7.29 -15.30 8.37
N LEU A 131 -6.21 -15.98 8.78
CA LEU A 131 -6.25 -16.92 9.90
C LEU A 131 -6.64 -16.20 11.21
N GLY A 132 -6.10 -15.00 11.44
CA GLY A 132 -6.50 -14.17 12.57
C GLY A 132 -7.95 -13.71 12.47
N LEU A 133 -8.39 -13.22 11.30
CA LEU A 133 -9.77 -12.81 11.05
C LEU A 133 -10.76 -13.97 11.23
N LYS A 134 -10.38 -15.19 10.84
CA LYS A 134 -11.17 -16.42 11.09
C LYS A 134 -11.39 -16.63 12.59
N THR A 135 -10.33 -16.49 13.40
CA THR A 135 -10.40 -16.64 14.85
C THR A 135 -11.33 -15.58 15.49
N SER A 136 -11.34 -14.37 14.93
CA SER A 136 -12.23 -13.26 15.31
C SER A 136 -13.63 -13.35 14.66
N GLY A 137 -13.93 -14.36 13.87
CA GLY A 137 -15.25 -14.55 13.22
C GLY A 137 -15.54 -13.57 12.06
N ARG A 138 -14.53 -12.81 11.60
CA ARG A 138 -14.69 -11.75 10.57
C ARG A 138 -14.60 -12.30 9.14
N TYR A 139 -15.50 -13.25 8.81
CA TYR A 139 -15.51 -13.93 7.50
C TYR A 139 -15.85 -13.01 6.33
N ASP A 140 -16.70 -12.00 6.54
CA ASP A 140 -17.03 -11.01 5.51
C ASP A 140 -15.77 -10.25 5.06
N MET A 141 -14.85 -9.94 5.98
CA MET A 141 -13.57 -9.32 5.64
C MET A 141 -12.66 -10.28 4.86
N ILE A 142 -12.65 -11.57 5.20
CA ILE A 142 -11.91 -12.58 4.44
C ILE A 142 -12.46 -12.65 3.00
N GLU A 143 -13.76 -12.66 2.82
CA GLU A 143 -14.40 -12.67 1.51
C GLU A 143 -14.04 -11.42 0.69
N ASN A 144 -14.10 -10.23 1.31
CA ASN A 144 -13.69 -8.98 0.68
C ASN A 144 -12.23 -9.01 0.21
N MET A 145 -11.32 -9.52 1.04
CA MET A 145 -9.91 -9.62 0.68
C MET A 145 -9.67 -10.63 -0.45
N ILE A 146 -10.37 -11.77 -0.47
CA ILE A 146 -10.34 -12.73 -1.58
C ILE A 146 -10.87 -12.06 -2.85
N GLY A 147 -11.98 -11.33 -2.77
CA GLY A 147 -12.54 -10.55 -3.89
C GLY A 147 -11.53 -9.54 -4.47
N ASN A 148 -10.76 -8.89 -3.62
CA ASN A 148 -9.68 -7.99 -4.07
C ASN A 148 -8.57 -8.74 -4.81
N PHE A 149 -8.19 -9.94 -4.38
CA PHE A 149 -7.20 -10.75 -5.11
C PHE A 149 -7.75 -11.28 -6.43
N SER A 150 -9.04 -11.68 -6.49
CA SER A 150 -9.70 -12.01 -7.75
C SER A 150 -9.68 -10.83 -8.71
N TYR A 151 -10.03 -9.64 -8.22
CA TYR A 151 -9.98 -8.41 -9.01
C TYR A 151 -8.56 -8.13 -9.55
N LEU A 152 -7.51 -8.31 -8.75
CA LEU A 152 -6.13 -8.15 -9.23
C LEU A 152 -5.76 -9.16 -10.32
N ILE A 153 -6.23 -10.41 -10.21
CA ILE A 153 -6.05 -11.42 -11.28
C ILE A 153 -6.76 -10.96 -12.57
N ASP A 154 -8.00 -10.48 -12.47
CA ASP A 154 -8.76 -10.01 -13.64
C ASP A 154 -8.11 -8.79 -14.30
N GLN A 155 -7.52 -7.89 -13.52
CA GLN A 155 -6.90 -6.66 -14.05
C GLN A 155 -5.47 -6.86 -14.56
N LEU A 156 -4.68 -7.72 -13.93
CA LEU A 156 -3.24 -7.85 -14.16
C LEU A 156 -2.84 -9.23 -14.68
N GLY A 157 -3.74 -10.23 -14.63
CA GLY A 157 -3.43 -11.63 -14.96
C GLY A 157 -2.78 -12.42 -13.81
N TYR A 158 -2.47 -11.81 -12.69
CA TYR A 158 -1.84 -12.44 -11.52
C TYR A 158 -2.01 -11.55 -10.26
N ILE A 159 -1.63 -12.09 -9.09
CA ILE A 159 -1.59 -11.33 -7.84
C ILE A 159 -0.16 -10.79 -7.65
N PRO A 160 0.04 -9.46 -7.67
CA PRO A 160 1.34 -8.85 -7.38
C PRO A 160 1.70 -9.00 -5.90
N ASN A 161 2.94 -8.67 -5.54
CA ASN A 161 3.44 -8.68 -4.17
C ASN A 161 2.54 -7.86 -3.20
N GLY A 162 1.94 -6.79 -3.70
CA GLY A 162 0.96 -5.94 -3.04
C GLY A 162 0.33 -4.97 -4.04
N ASN A 163 -0.73 -4.24 -3.67
CA ASN A 163 -1.45 -3.33 -4.57
C ASN A 163 -0.74 -1.98 -4.77
N ARG A 164 0.52 -2.02 -5.20
CA ARG A 164 1.30 -0.85 -5.62
C ARG A 164 1.90 -1.06 -6.99
N THR A 165 1.98 -0.01 -7.80
CA THR A 165 2.53 -0.09 -9.15
C THR A 165 3.98 -0.57 -9.18
N TYR A 166 4.79 -0.24 -8.18
CA TYR A 166 6.16 -0.73 -8.06
C TYR A 166 6.28 -2.22 -7.67
N PHE A 167 5.18 -2.88 -7.37
CA PHE A 167 5.11 -4.33 -7.18
C PHE A 167 4.67 -5.10 -8.42
N ILE A 168 4.24 -4.40 -9.48
CA ILE A 168 3.98 -5.02 -10.78
C ILE A 168 5.30 -5.60 -11.32
N GLY A 169 5.29 -6.86 -11.71
CA GLY A 169 6.47 -7.58 -12.18
C GLY A 169 7.04 -8.60 -11.17
N ARG A 170 6.48 -8.66 -9.94
CA ARG A 170 6.82 -9.71 -8.96
C ARG A 170 5.62 -10.09 -8.11
N SER A 171 5.60 -11.35 -7.67
CA SER A 171 4.58 -11.91 -6.77
C SER A 171 5.25 -12.50 -5.53
N GLN A 172 4.43 -12.88 -4.57
CA GLN A 172 4.82 -13.64 -3.37
C GLN A 172 4.39 -15.12 -3.51
N PRO A 173 4.77 -16.01 -2.57
CA PRO A 173 4.32 -17.40 -2.56
C PRO A 173 2.81 -17.55 -2.72
N PRO A 174 2.31 -18.55 -3.50
CA PRO A 174 0.93 -18.63 -3.97
C PRO A 174 -0.02 -19.21 -2.90
N PHE A 175 -0.53 -18.37 -2.02
CA PHE A 175 -1.47 -18.74 -0.95
C PHE A 175 -2.95 -18.57 -1.33
N TYR A 176 -3.28 -18.14 -2.56
CA TYR A 176 -4.67 -17.83 -2.93
C TYR A 176 -5.62 -19.02 -2.82
N ALA A 177 -5.18 -20.21 -3.23
CA ALA A 177 -5.99 -21.42 -3.08
C ALA A 177 -6.30 -21.75 -1.61
N GLN A 178 -5.34 -21.53 -0.70
CA GLN A 178 -5.53 -21.70 0.74
C GLN A 178 -6.50 -20.65 1.32
N MET A 179 -6.48 -19.41 0.81
CA MET A 179 -7.44 -18.37 1.19
C MET A 179 -8.86 -18.77 0.79
N ILE A 180 -9.06 -19.25 -0.44
CA ILE A 180 -10.36 -19.77 -0.92
C ILE A 180 -10.82 -20.93 -0.05
N LYS A 181 -9.93 -21.90 0.22
CA LYS A 181 -10.27 -23.04 1.07
C LYS A 181 -10.72 -22.60 2.46
N LEU A 182 -10.04 -21.62 3.06
CA LEU A 182 -10.38 -21.09 4.38
C LEU A 182 -11.80 -20.53 4.44
N LEU A 183 -12.28 -19.91 3.36
CA LEU A 183 -13.65 -19.39 3.26
C LEU A 183 -14.65 -20.51 2.94
N ALA A 184 -14.29 -21.44 2.03
CA ALA A 184 -15.11 -22.58 1.67
C ALA A 184 -15.42 -23.51 2.86
N ASP A 185 -14.43 -23.77 3.72
CA ASP A 185 -14.59 -24.56 4.95
C ASP A 185 -15.65 -23.96 5.91
N LYS A 186 -16.01 -22.69 5.74
CA LYS A 186 -17.04 -22.02 6.53
C LYS A 186 -18.41 -21.99 5.84
N LYS A 187 -18.41 -21.80 4.52
CA LYS A 187 -19.65 -21.61 3.75
C LYS A 187 -20.26 -22.92 3.23
N GLY A 188 -19.50 -24.01 3.17
CA GLY A 188 -19.89 -25.31 2.63
C GLY A 188 -19.64 -25.40 1.15
#